data_9bd8b1ef0cc63606c6ccdc510e0e4339
#
_entry.id   9bd8b1ef0cc63606c6ccdc510e0e4339
#
_cell.length_a   1.000
_cell.length_b   1.000
_cell.length_c   1.000
_cell.angle_alpha   90.00
_cell.angle_beta   90.00
_cell.angle_gamma   90.00
#
_symmetry.space_group_name_H-M   'P 1'
#
loop_
_entity.id
_entity.type
_entity.pdbx_description
1 polymer ?
#
loop_
_entity_poly.entity_id
_entity_poly.type
_entity_poly.pdbx_seq_one_letter_code
_entity_poly.pdbx_strand_id
1 'polypeptide(L)'
;EIMPSLVGSEMCIRDRTNTIGVEKEVLNVDDVIETANHFRCIDMIIGHAKAALTEKFIKELHLILKSGTSDSRKDWFTVGDYKTMPNKVGGMATALPEEAADKMKALLTEYNAKEEKTFEDILDFHVKFERIHPFQNGNGRVGRLIMFKECLKYNIVPFIIEDNLKLSYYRGLKEWDNEKGYLTDTCLTAQDKYKEYLDYFRIAY
;
A
#
# COMPACT_ATOMS: atom_id res chain seq x y z
N GLU A 1 -13.67 33.14 -20.67
CA GLU A 1 -12.28 33.17 -21.21
C GLU A 1 -11.45 32.12 -20.49
N ILE A 2 -11.19 31.04 -21.15
CA ILE A 2 -10.35 29.95 -20.65
C ILE A 2 -8.91 30.38 -20.78
N MET A 3 -8.20 30.41 -19.68
CA MET A 3 -6.84 30.90 -19.55
C MET A 3 -5.84 30.25 -20.54
N PRO A 4 -5.27 31.02 -21.48
CA PRO A 4 -4.27 30.49 -22.41
C PRO A 4 -2.90 30.23 -21.78
N SER A 5 -2.69 30.60 -20.51
CA SER A 5 -1.36 30.56 -19.85
C SER A 5 -1.00 29.17 -19.28
N LEU A 6 -1.96 28.24 -19.18
CA LEU A 6 -1.72 26.88 -18.66
C LEU A 6 -1.27 25.88 -19.73
N VAL A 7 -1.28 26.26 -21.00
CA VAL A 7 -1.09 25.30 -22.11
C VAL A 7 0.34 25.27 -22.67
N GLY A 8 1.19 26.25 -22.38
CA GLY A 8 2.48 26.35 -23.07
C GLY A 8 3.70 25.84 -22.30
N SER A 9 4.00 26.38 -21.13
CA SER A 9 5.28 26.11 -20.44
C SER A 9 5.21 25.04 -19.35
N GLU A 10 4.09 24.98 -18.62
CA GLU A 10 3.94 24.01 -17.53
C GLU A 10 3.68 22.59 -18.01
N MET A 11 2.98 22.44 -19.15
CA MET A 11 2.76 21.12 -19.76
C MET A 11 4.07 20.54 -20.33
N CYS A 12 4.96 21.39 -20.90
CA CYS A 12 6.27 20.96 -21.36
C CYS A 12 7.22 20.56 -20.22
N ILE A 13 7.14 21.23 -19.07
CA ILE A 13 7.91 20.89 -17.87
C ILE A 13 7.40 19.56 -17.29
N ARG A 14 6.08 19.37 -17.24
CA ARG A 14 5.46 18.12 -16.78
C ARG A 14 5.91 16.91 -17.60
N ASP A 15 5.89 17.02 -18.93
CA ASP A 15 6.27 15.89 -19.81
C ASP A 15 7.78 15.57 -19.74
N ARG A 16 8.61 16.57 -19.43
CA ARG A 16 10.07 16.39 -19.37
C ARG A 16 10.57 15.97 -17.99
N THR A 17 10.01 16.51 -16.92
CA THR A 17 10.51 16.32 -15.54
C THR A 17 9.55 15.54 -14.65
N ASN A 18 8.33 15.27 -15.10
CA ASN A 18 7.26 14.66 -14.31
C ASN A 18 6.98 15.44 -13.00
N THR A 19 7.04 16.78 -13.05
CA THR A 19 6.85 17.65 -11.88
C THR A 19 5.85 18.76 -12.15
N ILE A 20 5.19 19.24 -11.10
CA ILE A 20 4.28 20.39 -11.10
C ILE A 20 4.78 21.41 -10.06
N GLY A 21 4.90 22.67 -10.44
CA GLY A 21 5.16 23.75 -9.50
C GLY A 21 3.86 24.22 -8.81
N VAL A 22 3.86 24.24 -7.49
CA VAL A 22 2.76 24.77 -6.67
C VAL A 22 3.38 25.65 -5.57
N GLU A 23 3.04 26.94 -5.55
CA GLU A 23 3.48 27.90 -4.51
C GLU A 23 4.97 27.83 -4.14
N LYS A 24 5.86 27.73 -5.14
CA LYS A 24 7.33 27.57 -5.02
C LYS A 24 7.81 26.15 -4.64
N GLU A 25 6.96 25.18 -4.45
CA GLU A 25 7.34 23.79 -4.29
C GLU A 25 7.22 23.03 -5.61
N VAL A 26 8.10 22.08 -5.82
CA VAL A 26 8.09 21.18 -6.98
C VAL A 26 7.56 19.83 -6.52
N LEU A 27 6.35 19.49 -6.94
CA LEU A 27 5.73 18.21 -6.65
C LEU A 27 5.97 17.21 -7.79
N ASN A 28 6.22 15.96 -7.44
CA ASN A 28 6.24 14.88 -8.43
C ASN A 28 4.80 14.58 -8.86
N VAL A 29 4.56 14.56 -10.18
CA VAL A 29 3.21 14.27 -10.74
C VAL A 29 2.73 12.88 -10.33
N ASP A 30 3.63 11.89 -10.29
CA ASP A 30 3.25 10.54 -9.88
C ASP A 30 2.79 10.50 -8.42
N ASP A 31 3.40 11.28 -7.52
CA ASP A 31 2.98 11.34 -6.12
C ASP A 31 1.56 11.92 -5.98
N VAL A 32 1.22 12.93 -6.78
CA VAL A 32 -0.13 13.50 -6.82
C VAL A 32 -1.14 12.48 -7.36
N ILE A 33 -0.80 11.80 -8.46
CA ILE A 33 -1.66 10.77 -9.06
C ILE A 33 -1.84 9.61 -8.09
N GLU A 34 -0.77 9.11 -7.48
CA GLU A 34 -0.83 8.00 -6.54
C GLU A 34 -1.58 8.35 -5.27
N THR A 35 -1.50 9.61 -4.81
CA THR A 35 -2.32 10.10 -3.68
C THR A 35 -3.80 10.06 -4.03
N ALA A 36 -4.20 10.59 -5.18
CA ALA A 36 -5.59 10.51 -5.64
C ALA A 36 -6.06 9.05 -5.81
N ASN A 37 -5.21 8.19 -6.38
CA ASN A 37 -5.50 6.78 -6.55
C ASN A 37 -5.59 6.04 -5.20
N HIS A 38 -4.83 6.47 -4.18
CA HIS A 38 -4.90 5.90 -2.84
C HIS A 38 -6.31 6.09 -2.24
N PHE A 39 -6.92 7.27 -2.38
CA PHE A 39 -8.31 7.48 -1.97
C PHE A 39 -9.29 6.57 -2.71
N ARG A 40 -9.10 6.36 -4.02
CA ARG A 40 -9.91 5.40 -4.80
C ARG A 40 -9.75 3.95 -4.29
N CYS A 41 -8.54 3.58 -3.85
CA CYS A 41 -8.33 2.29 -3.19
C CYS A 41 -9.11 2.20 -1.87
N ILE A 42 -9.14 3.27 -1.07
CA ILE A 42 -9.93 3.32 0.17
C ILE A 42 -11.42 3.16 -0.13
N ASP A 43 -11.96 3.86 -1.13
CA ASP A 43 -13.37 3.73 -1.53
C ASP A 43 -13.70 2.28 -1.93
N MET A 44 -12.83 1.63 -2.71
CA MET A 44 -12.96 0.23 -3.07
C MET A 44 -12.93 -0.68 -1.84
N ILE A 45 -12.02 -0.44 -0.89
CA ILE A 45 -11.90 -1.20 0.35
C ILE A 45 -13.17 -1.08 1.19
N ILE A 46 -13.71 0.13 1.37
CA ILE A 46 -14.93 0.36 2.13
C ILE A 46 -16.11 -0.40 1.50
N GLY A 47 -16.26 -0.31 0.17
CA GLY A 47 -17.31 -1.02 -0.56
C GLY A 47 -17.22 -2.55 -0.49
N HIS A 48 -16.02 -3.10 -0.21
CA HIS A 48 -15.77 -4.53 -0.18
C HIS A 48 -15.14 -5.02 1.14
N ALA A 49 -15.30 -4.27 2.23
CA ALA A 49 -14.60 -4.55 3.50
C ALA A 49 -14.81 -5.98 3.99
N LYS A 50 -16.01 -6.52 3.88
CA LYS A 50 -16.37 -7.88 4.33
C LYS A 50 -16.03 -9.00 3.34
N ALA A 51 -15.60 -8.66 2.12
CA ALA A 51 -15.23 -9.66 1.12
C ALA A 51 -13.96 -10.44 1.52
N ALA A 52 -13.82 -11.67 1.02
CA ALA A 52 -12.62 -12.47 1.21
C ALA A 52 -11.42 -11.79 0.54
N LEU A 53 -10.24 -11.89 1.15
CA LEU A 53 -9.00 -11.45 0.54
C LEU A 53 -8.58 -12.45 -0.54
N THR A 54 -8.54 -11.97 -1.79
CA THR A 54 -8.21 -12.78 -2.96
C THR A 54 -7.07 -12.18 -3.74
N GLU A 55 -6.39 -12.99 -4.53
CA GLU A 55 -5.35 -12.52 -5.46
C GLU A 55 -5.89 -11.43 -6.40
N LYS A 56 -7.11 -11.64 -6.93
CA LYS A 56 -7.78 -10.65 -7.79
C LYS A 56 -7.93 -9.31 -7.08
N PHE A 57 -8.39 -9.31 -5.82
CA PHE A 57 -8.55 -8.08 -5.04
C PHE A 57 -7.21 -7.34 -4.83
N ILE A 58 -6.15 -8.08 -4.51
CA ILE A 58 -4.80 -7.52 -4.31
C ILE A 58 -4.27 -6.89 -5.62
N LYS A 59 -4.43 -7.59 -6.74
CA LYS A 59 -4.05 -7.09 -8.06
C LYS A 59 -4.87 -5.86 -8.47
N GLU A 60 -6.15 -5.81 -8.13
CA GLU A 60 -7.02 -4.67 -8.40
C GLU A 60 -6.62 -3.43 -7.57
N LEU A 61 -6.25 -3.59 -6.30
CA LEU A 61 -5.67 -2.49 -5.51
C LEU A 61 -4.41 -1.92 -6.18
N HIS A 62 -3.50 -2.79 -6.64
CA HIS A 62 -2.31 -2.36 -7.35
C HIS A 62 -2.64 -1.66 -8.68
N LEU A 63 -3.62 -2.19 -9.43
CA LEU A 63 -4.09 -1.59 -10.67
C LEU A 63 -4.60 -0.17 -10.45
N ILE A 64 -5.45 0.04 -9.45
CA ILE A 64 -5.98 1.37 -9.12
C ILE A 64 -4.83 2.29 -8.69
N LEU A 65 -3.99 1.84 -7.76
CA LEU A 65 -2.91 2.63 -7.17
C LEU A 65 -1.94 3.17 -8.22
N LYS A 66 -1.54 2.33 -9.18
CA LYS A 66 -0.52 2.66 -10.18
C LYS A 66 -1.07 3.17 -11.50
N SER A 67 -2.40 3.24 -11.68
CA SER A 67 -3.02 3.75 -12.91
C SER A 67 -2.63 5.20 -13.17
N GLY A 68 -2.25 5.50 -14.42
CA GLY A 68 -1.93 6.85 -14.89
C GLY A 68 -0.56 7.40 -14.45
N THR A 69 0.21 6.67 -13.68
CA THR A 69 1.58 7.05 -13.29
C THR A 69 2.55 6.89 -14.47
N SER A 70 3.75 7.47 -14.35
CA SER A 70 4.81 7.29 -15.34
C SER A 70 5.23 5.82 -15.46
N ASP A 71 5.20 5.08 -14.34
CA ASP A 71 5.47 3.64 -14.32
C ASP A 71 4.49 2.87 -15.21
N SER A 72 3.20 3.22 -15.20
CA SER A 72 2.16 2.53 -15.99
C SER A 72 2.35 2.64 -17.51
N ARG A 73 3.25 3.52 -17.97
CA ARG A 73 3.59 3.72 -19.38
C ARG A 73 4.83 2.96 -19.84
N LYS A 74 5.49 2.25 -18.92
CA LYS A 74 6.71 1.49 -19.22
C LYS A 74 6.34 0.07 -19.62
N ASP A 75 6.84 -0.41 -20.73
CA ASP A 75 6.52 -1.74 -21.30
C ASP A 75 6.86 -2.91 -20.36
N TRP A 76 7.85 -2.71 -19.47
CA TRP A 76 8.29 -3.71 -18.51
C TRP A 76 7.56 -3.64 -17.16
N PHE A 77 6.70 -2.63 -16.94
CA PHE A 77 5.98 -2.45 -15.69
C PHE A 77 4.53 -2.92 -15.84
N THR A 78 4.20 -4.03 -15.21
CA THR A 78 2.85 -4.59 -15.27
C THR A 78 1.98 -4.02 -14.16
N VAL A 79 1.04 -3.12 -14.52
CA VAL A 79 0.08 -2.55 -13.58
C VAL A 79 -1.03 -3.57 -13.31
N GLY A 80 -1.27 -3.87 -12.04
CA GLY A 80 -2.29 -4.86 -11.66
C GLY A 80 -1.87 -6.31 -11.83
N ASP A 81 -0.57 -6.56 -12.08
CA ASP A 81 -0.03 -7.92 -12.10
C ASP A 81 1.35 -7.99 -11.44
N TYR A 82 1.83 -9.21 -11.21
CA TYR A 82 3.09 -9.44 -10.53
C TYR A 82 4.28 -8.99 -11.35
N LYS A 83 5.40 -8.76 -10.66
CA LYS A 83 6.64 -8.29 -11.25
C LYS A 83 7.21 -9.27 -12.27
N THR A 84 7.83 -8.70 -13.30
CA THR A 84 8.55 -9.46 -14.35
C THR A 84 10.07 -9.36 -14.19
N MET A 85 10.55 -8.46 -13.33
CA MET A 85 11.97 -8.27 -13.06
C MET A 85 12.25 -8.38 -11.56
N PRO A 86 13.43 -8.89 -11.17
CA PRO A 86 13.85 -8.94 -9.77
C PRO A 86 13.91 -7.52 -9.16
N ASN A 87 13.50 -7.42 -7.91
CA ASN A 87 13.61 -6.19 -7.13
C ASN A 87 14.24 -6.45 -5.75
N LYS A 88 14.61 -5.39 -5.04
CA LYS A 88 15.18 -5.45 -3.71
C LYS A 88 14.51 -4.43 -2.81
N VAL A 89 14.42 -4.73 -1.52
CA VAL A 89 13.89 -3.82 -0.50
C VAL A 89 14.89 -3.70 0.63
N GLY A 90 15.30 -2.48 0.95
CA GLY A 90 16.31 -2.24 2.01
C GLY A 90 17.62 -3.02 1.80
N GLY A 91 18.01 -3.28 0.55
CA GLY A 91 19.18 -4.08 0.20
C GLY A 91 18.96 -5.60 0.25
N MET A 92 17.83 -6.09 0.75
CA MET A 92 17.48 -7.51 0.79
C MET A 92 16.81 -7.97 -0.51
N ALA A 93 17.16 -9.17 -0.97
CA ALA A 93 16.48 -9.82 -2.09
C ALA A 93 15.05 -10.21 -1.67
N THR A 94 14.12 -10.03 -2.60
CA THR A 94 12.73 -10.46 -2.47
C THR A 94 12.50 -11.74 -3.26
N ALA A 95 11.27 -12.27 -3.31
CA ALA A 95 10.97 -13.42 -4.18
C ALA A 95 11.37 -13.12 -5.64
N LEU A 96 11.82 -14.13 -6.36
CA LEU A 96 12.07 -14.01 -7.79
C LEU A 96 10.73 -13.82 -8.55
N PRO A 97 10.74 -13.20 -9.75
CA PRO A 97 9.52 -13.00 -10.53
C PRO A 97 8.74 -14.30 -10.75
N GLU A 98 9.42 -15.37 -11.13
CA GLU A 98 8.85 -16.70 -11.37
C GLU A 98 8.26 -17.37 -10.11
N GLU A 99 8.70 -16.96 -8.92
CA GLU A 99 8.20 -17.48 -7.64
C GLU A 99 7.03 -16.66 -7.07
N ALA A 100 6.85 -15.42 -7.53
CA ALA A 100 5.93 -14.47 -6.90
C ALA A 100 4.49 -14.98 -6.88
N ALA A 101 4.02 -15.56 -7.97
CA ALA A 101 2.65 -16.08 -8.08
C ALA A 101 2.41 -17.26 -7.13
N ASP A 102 3.33 -18.23 -7.08
CA ASP A 102 3.18 -19.41 -6.23
C ASP A 102 3.29 -19.05 -4.74
N LYS A 103 4.21 -18.15 -4.38
CA LYS A 103 4.35 -17.66 -3.01
C LYS A 103 3.12 -16.88 -2.55
N MET A 104 2.53 -16.04 -3.41
CA MET A 104 1.30 -15.33 -3.11
C MET A 104 0.10 -16.27 -2.97
N LYS A 105 0.01 -17.28 -3.82
CA LYS A 105 -1.04 -18.31 -3.72
C LYS A 105 -0.91 -19.11 -2.41
N ALA A 106 0.30 -19.51 -2.04
CA ALA A 106 0.55 -20.20 -0.77
C ALA A 106 0.18 -19.32 0.43
N LEU A 107 0.63 -18.05 0.44
CA LEU A 107 0.31 -17.08 1.50
C LEU A 107 -1.20 -16.88 1.66
N LEU A 108 -1.93 -16.69 0.55
CA LEU A 108 -3.38 -16.53 0.58
C LEU A 108 -4.10 -17.80 1.03
N THR A 109 -3.62 -18.99 0.64
CA THR A 109 -4.18 -20.26 1.08
C THR A 109 -4.01 -20.45 2.58
N GLU A 110 -2.81 -20.21 3.11
CA GLU A 110 -2.52 -20.27 4.55
C GLU A 110 -3.37 -19.24 5.31
N TYR A 111 -3.40 -18.01 4.85
CA TYR A 111 -4.18 -16.96 5.49
C TYR A 111 -5.67 -17.27 5.50
N ASN A 112 -6.26 -17.68 4.38
CA ASN A 112 -7.70 -17.94 4.29
C ASN A 112 -8.14 -19.25 4.97
N ALA A 113 -7.23 -20.14 5.36
CA ALA A 113 -7.56 -21.38 6.07
C ALA A 113 -8.15 -21.13 7.48
N LYS A 114 -7.82 -20.03 8.11
CA LYS A 114 -8.38 -19.62 9.41
C LYS A 114 -9.58 -18.70 9.17
N GLU A 115 -10.73 -18.97 9.75
CA GLU A 115 -11.95 -18.14 9.56
C GLU A 115 -11.83 -16.79 10.25
N GLU A 116 -11.50 -16.77 11.54
CA GLU A 116 -11.31 -15.56 12.33
C GLU A 116 -9.84 -15.16 12.36
N LYS A 117 -9.58 -13.85 12.25
CA LYS A 117 -8.22 -13.29 12.29
C LYS A 117 -8.02 -12.43 13.51
N THR A 118 -6.90 -12.64 14.17
CA THR A 118 -6.40 -11.73 15.19
C THR A 118 -5.61 -10.59 14.55
N PHE A 119 -5.32 -9.56 15.33
CA PHE A 119 -4.44 -8.47 14.90
C PHE A 119 -3.05 -9.00 14.47
N GLU A 120 -2.50 -9.97 15.21
CA GLU A 120 -1.23 -10.60 14.86
C GLU A 120 -1.28 -11.39 13.54
N ASP A 121 -2.39 -12.07 13.24
CA ASP A 121 -2.54 -12.77 11.95
C ASP A 121 -2.48 -11.79 10.76
N ILE A 122 -3.07 -10.59 10.92
CA ILE A 122 -3.05 -9.54 9.90
C ILE A 122 -1.62 -8.99 9.72
N LEU A 123 -0.90 -8.77 10.81
CA LEU A 123 0.48 -8.33 10.76
C LEU A 123 1.40 -9.39 10.16
N ASP A 124 1.22 -10.66 10.50
CA ASP A 124 1.99 -11.78 9.95
C ASP A 124 1.80 -11.89 8.43
N PHE A 125 0.55 -11.79 7.96
CA PHE A 125 0.27 -11.72 6.53
C PHE A 125 1.00 -10.56 5.87
N HIS A 126 0.95 -9.38 6.49
CA HIS A 126 1.60 -8.20 5.95
C HIS A 126 3.12 -8.35 5.85
N VAL A 127 3.77 -8.89 6.87
CA VAL A 127 5.22 -9.15 6.85
C VAL A 127 5.59 -10.14 5.74
N LYS A 128 4.85 -11.24 5.61
CA LYS A 128 5.05 -12.24 4.55
C LYS A 128 4.85 -11.61 3.16
N PHE A 129 3.82 -10.78 2.99
CA PHE A 129 3.57 -10.03 1.76
C PHE A 129 4.73 -9.09 1.41
N GLU A 130 5.24 -8.30 2.37
CA GLU A 130 6.37 -7.41 2.18
C GLU A 130 7.67 -8.16 1.81
N ARG A 131 7.87 -9.36 2.34
CA ARG A 131 9.01 -10.22 1.98
C ARG A 131 8.91 -10.82 0.59
N ILE A 132 7.71 -11.22 0.17
CA ILE A 132 7.47 -11.69 -1.20
C ILE A 132 7.69 -10.54 -2.17
N HIS A 133 7.18 -9.35 -1.84
CA HIS A 133 7.28 -8.14 -2.67
C HIS A 133 6.80 -8.38 -4.10
N PRO A 134 5.52 -8.80 -4.28
CA PRO A 134 5.07 -9.41 -5.52
C PRO A 134 5.01 -8.46 -6.70
N PHE A 135 4.87 -7.15 -6.48
CA PHE A 135 4.77 -6.16 -7.54
C PHE A 135 6.12 -5.50 -7.82
N GLN A 136 6.28 -4.89 -9.00
CA GLN A 136 7.50 -4.20 -9.36
C GLN A 136 7.75 -2.94 -8.51
N ASN A 137 6.69 -2.24 -8.12
CA ASN A 137 6.66 -1.07 -7.23
C ASN A 137 5.29 -1.01 -6.52
N GLY A 138 5.17 -0.20 -5.46
CA GLY A 138 3.91 0.01 -4.75
C GLY A 138 3.54 -1.03 -3.69
N ASN A 139 4.38 -2.06 -3.46
CA ASN A 139 4.09 -3.14 -2.50
C ASN A 139 3.75 -2.63 -1.11
N GLY A 140 4.57 -1.75 -0.53
CA GLY A 140 4.32 -1.22 0.82
C GLY A 140 2.98 -0.49 0.95
N ARG A 141 2.53 0.22 -0.09
CA ARG A 141 1.21 0.88 -0.09
C ARG A 141 0.08 -0.15 -0.20
N VAL A 142 0.20 -1.10 -1.12
CA VAL A 142 -0.77 -2.20 -1.26
C VAL A 142 -0.83 -3.03 0.03
N GLY A 143 0.31 -3.37 0.63
CA GLY A 143 0.38 -4.13 1.88
C GLY A 143 -0.35 -3.41 3.03
N ARG A 144 -0.13 -2.09 3.19
CA ARG A 144 -0.85 -1.30 4.21
C ARG A 144 -2.35 -1.17 3.91
N LEU A 145 -2.74 -1.04 2.64
CA LEU A 145 -4.16 -1.06 2.23
C LEU A 145 -4.82 -2.40 2.54
N ILE A 146 -4.11 -3.51 2.36
CA ILE A 146 -4.60 -4.85 2.76
C ILE A 146 -4.79 -4.92 4.28
N MET A 147 -3.82 -4.47 5.08
CA MET A 147 -3.98 -4.41 6.55
C MET A 147 -5.22 -3.61 6.94
N PHE A 148 -5.39 -2.42 6.37
CA PHE A 148 -6.55 -1.57 6.62
C PHE A 148 -7.87 -2.31 6.30
N LYS A 149 -7.95 -2.95 5.15
CA LYS A 149 -9.12 -3.74 4.71
C LYS A 149 -9.41 -4.92 5.65
N GLU A 150 -8.38 -5.65 6.05
CA GLU A 150 -8.57 -6.82 6.91
C GLU A 150 -8.95 -6.41 8.35
N CYS A 151 -8.43 -5.29 8.86
CA CYS A 151 -8.91 -4.72 10.12
C CYS A 151 -10.42 -4.44 10.06
N LEU A 152 -10.91 -3.77 9.01
CA LEU A 152 -12.35 -3.51 8.82
C LEU A 152 -13.17 -4.81 8.73
N LYS A 153 -12.63 -5.83 8.06
CA LYS A 153 -13.33 -7.11 7.91
C LYS A 153 -13.58 -7.80 9.25
N TYR A 154 -12.58 -7.79 10.13
CA TYR A 154 -12.62 -8.50 11.40
C TYR A 154 -12.99 -7.60 12.59
N ASN A 155 -13.56 -6.41 12.33
CA ASN A 155 -13.98 -5.44 13.35
C ASN A 155 -12.85 -5.02 14.29
N ILE A 156 -11.65 -4.94 13.76
CA ILE A 156 -10.47 -4.37 14.41
C ILE A 156 -10.36 -2.91 13.97
N VAL A 157 -10.15 -1.99 14.88
CA VAL A 157 -9.93 -0.56 14.54
C VAL A 157 -8.73 -0.48 13.58
N PRO A 158 -8.90 0.11 12.39
CA PRO A 158 -7.79 0.27 11.46
C PRO A 158 -6.78 1.31 11.94
N PHE A 159 -5.66 1.43 11.27
CA PHE A 159 -4.61 2.39 11.61
C PHE A 159 -3.82 2.84 10.38
N ILE A 160 -3.11 3.95 10.53
CA ILE A 160 -2.24 4.53 9.50
C ILE A 160 -0.85 4.72 10.09
N ILE A 161 0.17 4.17 9.43
CA ILE A 161 1.57 4.37 9.82
C ILE A 161 2.01 5.75 9.31
N GLU A 162 2.13 6.70 10.21
CA GLU A 162 2.62 8.04 9.92
C GLU A 162 4.16 8.09 9.87
N ASP A 163 4.72 9.18 9.34
CA ASP A 163 6.17 9.31 9.13
C ASP A 163 7.00 9.20 10.42
N ASN A 164 6.47 9.66 11.55
CA ASN A 164 7.13 9.55 12.85
C ASN A 164 7.30 8.11 13.33
N LEU A 165 6.46 7.17 12.87
CA LEU A 165 6.52 5.75 13.19
C LEU A 165 7.31 4.92 12.17
N LYS A 166 7.73 5.53 11.06
CA LYS A 166 8.32 4.85 9.89
C LYS A 166 9.55 4.00 10.26
N LEU A 167 10.47 4.52 11.06
CA LEU A 167 11.68 3.79 11.45
C LEU A 167 11.35 2.58 12.34
N SER A 168 10.44 2.75 13.30
CA SER A 168 9.98 1.67 14.17
C SER A 168 9.25 0.59 13.37
N TYR A 169 8.42 0.99 12.41
CA TYR A 169 7.73 0.08 11.51
C TYR A 169 8.70 -0.76 10.66
N TYR A 170 9.72 -0.15 10.04
CA TYR A 170 10.71 -0.92 9.28
C TYR A 170 11.55 -1.85 10.15
N ARG A 171 11.90 -1.42 11.37
CA ARG A 171 12.52 -2.29 12.35
C ARG A 171 11.62 -3.48 12.68
N GLY A 172 10.35 -3.23 12.94
CA GLY A 172 9.37 -4.27 13.24
C GLY A 172 9.21 -5.30 12.13
N LEU A 173 9.15 -4.87 10.85
CA LEU A 173 9.13 -5.76 9.70
C LEU A 173 10.38 -6.67 9.63
N LYS A 174 11.55 -6.08 9.88
CA LYS A 174 12.83 -6.80 9.84
C LYS A 174 12.94 -7.84 10.96
N GLU A 175 12.56 -7.46 12.18
CA GLU A 175 12.75 -8.27 13.39
C GLU A 175 11.56 -9.20 13.70
N TRP A 176 10.56 -9.29 12.83
CA TRP A 176 9.31 -10.03 13.09
C TRP A 176 9.51 -11.46 13.56
N ASP A 177 10.47 -12.19 13.01
CA ASP A 177 10.75 -13.57 13.39
C ASP A 177 11.47 -13.69 14.74
N ASN A 178 12.16 -12.63 15.18
CA ASN A 178 12.90 -12.60 16.44
C ASN A 178 12.07 -11.99 17.57
N GLU A 179 11.42 -10.85 17.28
CA GLU A 179 10.65 -10.08 18.26
C GLU A 179 9.46 -9.39 17.58
N LYS A 180 8.31 -10.01 17.65
CA LYS A 180 7.06 -9.50 17.06
C LYS A 180 6.58 -8.20 17.72
N GLY A 181 6.94 -7.99 18.98
CA GLY A 181 6.54 -6.82 19.76
C GLY A 181 6.86 -5.51 19.07
N TYR A 182 8.01 -5.41 18.39
CA TYR A 182 8.39 -4.17 17.71
C TYR A 182 7.37 -3.70 16.67
N LEU A 183 6.86 -4.60 15.83
CA LEU A 183 5.84 -4.24 14.85
C LEU A 183 4.48 -4.08 15.51
N THR A 184 4.13 -4.98 16.40
CA THR A 184 2.84 -4.98 17.10
C THR A 184 2.65 -3.68 17.88
N ASP A 185 3.63 -3.27 18.70
CA ASP A 185 3.55 -2.05 19.50
C ASP A 185 3.50 -0.79 18.61
N THR A 186 4.27 -0.78 17.50
CA THR A 186 4.23 0.31 16.53
C THR A 186 2.83 0.45 15.92
N CYS A 187 2.22 -0.67 15.51
CA CYS A 187 0.90 -0.66 14.91
C CYS A 187 -0.21 -0.35 15.93
N LEU A 188 -0.08 -0.80 17.18
CA LEU A 188 -1.00 -0.42 18.27
C LEU A 188 -0.90 1.07 18.59
N THR A 189 0.31 1.65 18.61
CA THR A 189 0.49 3.11 18.79
C THR A 189 -0.19 3.88 17.65
N ALA A 190 -0.07 3.42 16.41
CA ALA A 190 -0.77 4.01 15.28
C ALA A 190 -2.30 3.85 15.38
N GLN A 191 -2.77 2.72 15.91
CA GLN A 191 -4.19 2.46 16.13
C GLN A 191 -4.76 3.38 17.22
N ASP A 192 -4.04 3.62 18.32
CA ASP A 192 -4.49 4.51 19.38
C ASP A 192 -4.67 5.94 18.85
N LYS A 193 -3.74 6.41 18.03
CA LYS A 193 -3.89 7.69 17.35
C LYS A 193 -5.09 7.73 16.39
N TYR A 194 -5.36 6.64 15.70
CA TYR A 194 -6.54 6.54 14.83
C TYR A 194 -7.85 6.59 15.64
N LYS A 195 -7.88 5.98 16.83
CA LYS A 195 -9.02 6.08 17.77
C LYS A 195 -9.28 7.52 18.20
N GLU A 196 -8.20 8.31 18.47
CA GLU A 196 -8.34 9.74 18.77
C GLU A 196 -9.07 10.50 17.65
N TYR A 197 -8.82 10.17 16.38
CA TYR A 197 -9.56 10.75 15.27
C TYR A 197 -11.02 10.30 15.25
N LEU A 198 -11.31 9.01 15.51
CA LEU A 198 -12.69 8.51 15.58
C LEU A 198 -13.46 9.20 16.71
N ASP A 199 -12.84 9.36 17.88
CA ASP A 199 -13.42 10.06 19.03
C ASP A 199 -13.69 11.55 18.70
N TYR A 200 -12.74 12.23 18.06
CA TYR A 200 -12.91 13.61 17.61
C TYR A 200 -14.10 13.77 16.68
N PHE A 201 -14.28 12.87 15.73
CA PHE A 201 -15.42 12.87 14.81
C PHE A 201 -16.66 12.18 15.37
N ARG A 202 -16.64 11.69 16.61
CA ARG A 202 -17.75 10.98 17.28
C ARG A 202 -18.20 9.74 16.52
N ILE A 203 -17.29 9.02 15.92
CA ILE A 203 -17.53 7.76 15.20
C ILE A 203 -17.37 6.60 16.19
N ALA A 204 -18.41 5.79 16.37
CA ALA A 204 -18.34 4.58 17.19
C ALA A 204 -17.52 3.50 16.50
N TYR A 205 -16.73 2.73 17.28
CA TYR A 205 -15.86 1.64 16.79
C TYR A 205 -15.84 0.45 17.75
#